data_0138102e1e692f1e3650a9a262a97995
#
_entry.id   0138102e1e692f1e3650a9a262a97995
#
_cell.length_a   1.000
_cell.length_b   1.000
_cell.length_c   1.000
_cell.angle_alpha   90.00
_cell.angle_beta   90.00
_cell.angle_gamma   90.00
#
_symmetry.space_group_name_H-M   'P 1'
#
loop_
_entity.id
_entity.type
_entity.pdbx_description
1 polymer ?
#
loop_
_entity_poly.entity_id
_entity_poly.type
_entity_poly.pdbx_seq_one_letter_code
_entity_poly.pdbx_strand_id
1 'polypeptide(L)' 'MHGQRPFEPDMGRLRAVFTEQRKAHGQTFDELAAISGLARQTLLNLSAGRYIGDLRTWAILARTWDISLDDLTAPIWEP' A
#
# COMPACT_ATOMS: atom_id res chain seq x y z
N MET A 1 -21.12 -14.21 -17.62
CA MET A 1 -20.94 -14.03 -16.88
C MET A 1 -20.92 -14.04 -15.97
N HIS A 2 -21.02 -14.15 -16.08
CA HIS A 2 -21.40 -14.26 -15.07
C HIS A 2 -20.71 -14.33 -13.90
N GLY A 3 -20.82 -14.05 -13.10
CA GLY A 3 -20.20 -14.01 -11.80
C GLY A 3 -19.05 -13.05 -11.66
N GLN A 4 -18.60 -12.50 -12.74
CA GLN A 4 -17.48 -11.55 -12.73
C GLN A 4 -17.96 -10.15 -12.45
N ARG A 5 -17.35 -9.49 -11.48
CA ARG A 5 -17.74 -8.13 -11.11
C ARG A 5 -17.01 -7.12 -12.00
N PRO A 6 -17.68 -6.05 -12.43
CA PRO A 6 -17.05 -5.03 -13.27
C PRO A 6 -15.96 -4.22 -12.54
N PHE A 7 -16.01 -4.18 -11.21
CA PHE A 7 -15.05 -3.40 -10.42
C PHE A 7 -14.36 -4.28 -9.39
N GLU A 8 -13.55 -5.23 -9.86
CA GLU A 8 -12.84 -6.14 -8.97
C GLU A 8 -11.36 -5.73 -8.92
N PRO A 9 -10.88 -5.19 -7.79
CA PRO A 9 -9.47 -4.82 -7.67
C PRO A 9 -8.61 -6.05 -7.42
N ASP A 10 -7.38 -6.00 -7.92
CA ASP A 10 -6.36 -7.00 -7.60
C ASP A 10 -5.61 -6.57 -6.35
N MET A 11 -6.08 -6.99 -5.20
CA MET A 11 -5.52 -6.59 -3.91
C MET A 11 -4.10 -7.12 -3.69
N GLY A 12 -3.72 -8.19 -4.39
CA GLY A 12 -2.37 -8.72 -4.32
C GLY A 12 -1.31 -7.75 -4.81
N ARG A 13 -1.70 -6.76 -5.60
CA ARG A 13 -0.77 -5.74 -6.11
C ARG A 13 -0.35 -4.72 -5.05
N LEU A 14 -1.05 -4.66 -3.92
CA LEU A 14 -0.71 -3.70 -2.86
C LEU A 14 0.68 -3.95 -2.30
N ARG A 15 1.15 -5.19 -2.30
CA ARG A 15 2.52 -5.50 -1.89
C ARG A 15 3.54 -4.75 -2.76
N ALA A 16 3.35 -4.79 -4.07
CA ALA A 16 4.23 -4.10 -5.01
C ALA A 16 4.11 -2.58 -4.86
N VAL A 17 2.89 -2.08 -4.70
CA VAL A 17 2.64 -0.64 -4.48
C VAL A 17 3.45 -0.16 -3.27
N PHE A 18 3.35 -0.87 -2.16
CA PHE A 18 4.08 -0.52 -0.93
C PHE A 18 5.59 -0.51 -1.18
N THR A 19 6.11 -1.57 -1.77
CA THR A 19 7.54 -1.73 -2.00
C THR A 19 8.08 -0.63 -2.92
N GLU A 20 7.38 -0.34 -4.01
CA GLU A 20 7.83 0.67 -4.97
C GLU A 20 7.84 2.06 -4.37
N GLN A 21 6.81 2.41 -3.60
CA GLN A 21 6.73 3.73 -2.96
C GLN A 21 7.82 3.89 -1.90
N ARG A 22 8.02 2.87 -1.08
CA ARG A 22 9.08 2.93 -0.06
C ARG A 22 10.45 3.11 -0.70
N LYS A 23 10.71 2.37 -1.79
CA LYS A 23 11.98 2.49 -2.53
C LYS A 23 12.13 3.86 -3.18
N ALA A 24 11.06 4.36 -3.78
CA ALA A 24 11.09 5.66 -4.44
C ALA A 24 11.42 6.78 -3.46
N HIS A 25 11.00 6.65 -2.20
CA HIS A 25 11.30 7.62 -1.15
C HIS A 25 12.59 7.30 -0.39
N GLY A 26 13.26 6.20 -0.71
CA GLY A 26 14.53 5.83 -0.10
C GLY A 26 14.44 5.56 1.40
N GLN A 27 13.31 5.05 1.87
CA GLN A 27 13.06 4.88 3.30
C GLN A 27 13.35 3.48 3.79
N THR A 28 13.99 3.39 4.96
CA THR A 28 14.05 2.14 5.71
C THR A 28 12.71 1.91 6.41
N PHE A 29 12.49 0.69 6.91
CA PHE A 29 11.29 0.39 7.69
C PHE A 29 11.22 1.25 8.95
N ASP A 30 12.37 1.46 9.61
CA ASP A 30 12.43 2.26 10.83
C ASP A 30 12.09 3.72 10.54
N GLU A 31 12.62 4.26 9.44
CA GLU A 31 12.32 5.63 9.03
C GLU A 31 10.85 5.80 8.69
N LEU A 32 10.30 4.86 7.94
CA LEU A 32 8.89 4.94 7.55
C LEU A 32 7.97 4.80 8.77
N ALA A 33 8.32 3.91 9.71
CA ALA A 33 7.57 3.76 10.95
C ALA A 33 7.56 5.06 11.75
N ALA A 34 8.71 5.73 11.83
CA ALA A 34 8.83 6.98 12.57
C ALA A 34 8.01 8.09 11.94
N ILE A 35 8.04 8.20 10.61
CA ILE A 35 7.35 9.27 9.88
C ILE A 35 5.83 9.04 9.86
N SER A 36 5.42 7.81 9.60
CA SER A 36 4.00 7.47 9.43
C SER A 36 3.27 7.25 10.74
N GLY A 37 4.00 6.88 11.79
CA GLY A 37 3.39 6.45 13.05
C GLY A 37 2.84 5.03 13.01
N LEU A 38 3.03 4.31 11.91
CA LEU A 38 2.61 2.91 11.80
C LEU A 38 3.64 2.00 12.47
N ALA A 39 3.17 0.89 13.05
CA ALA A 39 4.06 -0.07 13.67
C ALA A 39 4.99 -0.69 12.63
N ARG A 40 6.26 -0.86 12.98
CA ARG A 40 7.25 -1.47 12.10
C ARG A 40 6.79 -2.85 11.61
N GLN A 41 6.19 -3.65 12.49
CA GLN A 41 5.70 -4.97 12.12
C GLN A 41 4.60 -4.91 11.06
N THR A 42 3.72 -3.90 11.14
CA THR A 42 2.71 -3.67 10.10
C THR A 42 3.36 -3.45 8.74
N LEU A 43 4.41 -2.62 8.70
CA LEU A 43 5.13 -2.33 7.47
C LEU A 43 5.84 -3.56 6.91
N LEU A 44 6.43 -4.37 7.79
CA LEU A 44 7.07 -5.62 7.39
C LEU A 44 6.05 -6.58 6.80
N ASN A 45 4.86 -6.68 7.40
CA ASN A 45 3.82 -7.55 6.91
C ASN A 45 3.27 -7.10 5.55
N LEU A 46 3.15 -5.80 5.33
CA LEU A 46 2.79 -5.25 4.02
C LEU A 46 3.84 -5.63 2.97
N SER A 47 5.11 -5.45 3.30
CA SER A 47 6.22 -5.77 2.40
C SER A 47 6.27 -7.26 2.05
N ALA A 48 5.96 -8.11 3.01
CA ALA A 48 6.01 -9.56 2.82
C ALA A 48 4.73 -10.13 2.17
N GLY A 49 3.70 -9.30 2.01
CA GLY A 49 2.43 -9.76 1.46
C GLY A 49 1.56 -10.53 2.45
N ARG A 50 1.90 -10.48 3.74
CA ARG A 50 1.11 -11.16 4.79
C ARG A 50 -0.11 -10.35 5.21
N TYR A 51 -0.14 -9.09 4.85
CA TYR A 51 -1.16 -8.13 5.23
C TYR A 51 -1.37 -7.19 4.06
N ILE A 52 -2.59 -6.98 3.65
CA ILE A 52 -2.89 -6.07 2.54
C ILE A 52 -3.24 -4.67 3.03
N GLY A 53 -3.33 -4.48 4.34
CA GLY A 53 -3.68 -3.20 4.93
C GLY A 53 -5.19 -2.98 5.00
N ASP A 54 -5.54 -1.94 5.70
CA ASP A 54 -6.92 -1.45 5.74
C ASP A 54 -6.93 -0.02 5.23
N LEU A 55 -8.10 0.57 5.14
CA LEU A 55 -8.23 1.94 4.64
C LEU A 55 -7.42 2.92 5.48
N ARG A 56 -7.43 2.77 6.80
CA ARG A 56 -6.67 3.63 7.70
C ARG A 56 -5.17 3.58 7.38
N THR A 57 -4.64 2.36 7.24
CA THR A 57 -3.22 2.15 6.94
C THR A 57 -2.82 2.84 5.63
N TRP A 58 -3.59 2.62 4.58
CA TRP A 58 -3.29 3.19 3.26
C TRP A 58 -3.51 4.70 3.22
N ALA A 59 -4.49 5.22 3.97
CA ALA A 59 -4.70 6.66 4.07
C ALA A 59 -3.51 7.34 4.75
N ILE A 60 -2.96 6.72 5.80
CA ILE A 60 -1.77 7.23 6.49
C ILE A 60 -0.56 7.21 5.55
N LEU A 61 -0.36 6.11 4.82
CA LEU A 61 0.76 5.99 3.88
C LEU A 61 0.64 7.01 2.74
N ALA A 62 -0.55 7.19 2.21
CA ALA A 62 -0.79 8.18 1.16
C ALA A 62 -0.42 9.58 1.64
N ARG A 63 -0.82 9.94 2.86
CA ARG A 63 -0.47 11.23 3.45
C ARG A 63 1.03 11.35 3.68
N THR A 64 1.65 10.28 4.17
CA THR A 64 3.10 10.24 4.43
C THR A 64 3.90 10.46 3.14
N TRP A 65 3.46 9.86 2.04
CA TRP A 65 4.14 9.97 0.75
C TRP A 65 3.63 11.13 -0.11
N ASP A 66 2.71 11.93 0.42
CA ASP A 66 2.15 13.09 -0.26
C ASP A 66 1.56 12.74 -1.63
N ILE A 67 0.76 11.70 -1.66
CA ILE A 67 0.08 11.20 -2.86
C ILE A 67 -1.38 10.94 -2.51
N SER A 68 -2.29 11.14 -3.44
CA SER A 68 -3.70 10.84 -3.18
C SER A 68 -3.88 9.32 -3.02
N LEU A 69 -4.88 8.91 -2.25
CA LEU A 69 -5.16 7.50 -2.06
C LEU A 69 -5.51 6.83 -3.40
N ASP A 70 -6.25 7.52 -4.25
CA ASP A 70 -6.59 7.01 -5.58
C ASP A 70 -5.34 6.76 -6.43
N ASP A 71 -4.43 7.71 -6.46
CA ASP A 71 -3.19 7.56 -7.23
C ASP A 71 -2.30 6.47 -6.65
N LEU A 72 -2.21 6.39 -5.33
CA LEU A 72 -1.40 5.38 -4.66
C LEU A 72 -1.89 3.97 -4.98
N THR A 73 -3.20 3.77 -4.99
CA THR A 73 -3.80 2.44 -5.18
C THR A 73 -4.20 2.16 -6.63
N ALA A 74 -3.98 3.10 -7.55
CA ALA A 74 -4.36 2.93 -8.95
C ALA A 74 -3.90 1.60 -9.57
N PRO A 75 -2.68 1.07 -9.26
CA PRO A 75 -2.24 -0.19 -9.85
C PRO A 75 -3.12 -1.41 -9.56
N ILE A 76 -3.94 -1.38 -8.51
CA ILE A 76 -4.83 -2.52 -8.20
C ILE A 76 -5.92 -2.71 -9.25
N TRP A 77 -6.17 -1.69 -10.07
CA TRP A 77 -7.17 -1.75 -11.13
C TRP A 77 -6.59 -2.12 -12.50
N GLU A 78 -5.27 -2.24 -12.60
CA GLU A 78 -4.62 -2.55 -13.87
C GLU A 78 -4.79 -4.02 -14.23
N PRO A 79 -4.97 -4.31 -15.53
CA PRO A 79 -5.10 -5.69 -15.99
C PRO A 79 -3.83 -6.52 -15.81
#